data_203aff7daa1f53b4234c9d99842370bb
#
_entry.id   203aff7daa1f53b4234c9d99842370bb
#
_cell.length_a   1.000
_cell.length_b   1.000
_cell.length_c   1.000
_cell.angle_alpha   90.00
_cell.angle_beta   90.00
_cell.angle_gamma   90.00
#
_symmetry.space_group_name_H-M   'P 1'
#
loop_
_entity.id
_entity.type
_entity.pdbx_description
1 polymer ?
#
loop_
_entity_poly.entity_id
_entity_poly.type
_entity_poly.pdbx_seq_one_letter_code
_entity_poly.pdbx_strand_id
1 'polypeptide(L)'
;MNKKQYMGLAVISAMMLLSVTAWAANEGPLTISADTLSYDGNTGRAEASGNVVITQQDKTITGANGWYNTKTREASLDGGVSLIGSNMAMSAQSVHSINDNQISATGDVHLQRDDRQIFGDSVEYNSDTEYGKVLGNARLIAEGTTLTGNQVEGWLKEIRAVAQGDVTFNNPDRNVSGSADRATYTQTPNQ
;
A
#
# COMPACT_ATOMS: atom_id res chain seq x y z
N MET A 1 -22.01 -19.52 1.10
CA MET A 1 -21.40 -18.29 0.57
C MET A 1 -21.04 -18.53 -0.88
N ASN A 2 -21.33 -17.58 -1.76
CA ASN A 2 -21.23 -17.77 -3.22
C ASN A 2 -19.80 -17.48 -3.71
N LYS A 3 -19.32 -18.07 -4.85
CA LYS A 3 -17.97 -17.86 -5.42
C LYS A 3 -17.57 -16.38 -5.48
N LYS A 4 -18.51 -15.48 -5.83
CA LYS A 4 -18.30 -14.03 -5.88
C LYS A 4 -18.00 -13.40 -4.53
N GLN A 5 -18.54 -13.94 -3.44
CA GLN A 5 -18.34 -13.42 -2.09
C GLN A 5 -16.92 -13.69 -1.56
N TYR A 6 -16.32 -14.85 -1.89
CA TYR A 6 -14.95 -15.17 -1.47
C TYR A 6 -13.91 -14.27 -2.13
N MET A 7 -14.05 -14.04 -3.43
CA MET A 7 -13.15 -13.18 -4.18
C MET A 7 -13.18 -11.74 -3.64
N GLY A 8 -14.37 -11.21 -3.37
CA GLY A 8 -14.52 -9.85 -2.90
C GLY A 8 -14.01 -9.63 -1.47
N LEU A 9 -14.27 -10.57 -0.57
CA LEU A 9 -13.74 -10.51 0.80
C LEU A 9 -12.20 -10.50 0.79
N ALA A 10 -11.56 -11.31 -0.05
CA ALA A 10 -10.11 -11.34 -0.16
C ALA A 10 -9.55 -10.00 -0.69
N VAL A 11 -10.19 -9.38 -1.70
CA VAL A 11 -9.76 -8.09 -2.23
C VAL A 11 -9.86 -6.99 -1.18
N ILE A 12 -11.01 -6.88 -0.52
CA ILE A 12 -11.23 -5.86 0.51
C ILE A 12 -10.29 -6.09 1.68
N SER A 13 -10.13 -7.33 2.12
CA SER A 13 -9.22 -7.70 3.20
C SER A 13 -7.76 -7.40 2.86
N ALA A 14 -7.32 -7.66 1.63
CA ALA A 14 -5.98 -7.30 1.18
C ALA A 14 -5.82 -5.77 1.06
N MET A 15 -6.81 -5.06 0.51
CA MET A 15 -6.75 -3.61 0.37
C MET A 15 -6.77 -2.85 1.71
N MET A 16 -7.28 -3.44 2.79
CA MET A 16 -7.11 -2.87 4.13
C MET A 16 -5.65 -2.76 4.58
N LEU A 17 -4.71 -3.43 3.90
CA LEU A 17 -3.27 -3.21 4.12
C LEU A 17 -2.83 -1.79 3.74
N LEU A 18 -3.50 -1.20 2.76
CA LEU A 18 -3.20 0.15 2.27
C LEU A 18 -3.64 1.24 3.24
N SER A 19 -4.52 0.92 4.22
CA SER A 19 -4.85 1.83 5.31
C SER A 19 -3.66 1.98 6.27
N VAL A 20 -2.52 2.39 5.71
CA VAL A 20 -1.39 2.91 6.48
C VAL A 20 -1.79 4.33 6.86
N THR A 21 -2.75 4.40 7.78
CA THR A 21 -3.14 5.67 8.35
C THR A 21 -1.92 6.27 9.00
N ALA A 22 -1.56 7.38 8.40
CA ALA A 22 -0.84 8.45 9.03
C ALA A 22 0.57 8.10 9.53
N TRP A 23 1.50 8.50 8.80
CA TRP A 23 2.73 9.08 9.29
C TRP A 23 2.41 10.34 10.14
N ALA A 24 1.19 10.42 10.69
CA ALA A 24 0.61 11.57 11.35
C ALA A 24 0.94 11.62 12.82
N ALA A 25 1.50 12.70 13.16
CA ALA A 25 1.40 13.61 14.32
C ALA A 25 1.24 13.09 15.76
N ASN A 26 0.98 11.81 16.04
CA ASN A 26 0.76 11.30 17.42
C ASN A 26 1.51 10.02 17.79
N GLU A 27 2.42 9.53 16.95
CA GLU A 27 3.07 8.22 17.16
C GLU A 27 4.50 8.30 17.71
N GLY A 28 4.81 9.27 18.57
CA GLY A 28 6.13 9.36 19.21
C GLY A 28 7.22 10.02 18.33
N PRO A 29 8.45 10.11 18.83
CA PRO A 29 9.53 10.80 18.13
C PRO A 29 9.92 10.08 16.84
N LEU A 30 10.05 10.86 15.76
CA LEU A 30 10.60 10.43 14.48
C LEU A 30 12.10 10.70 14.49
N THR A 31 12.90 9.70 14.16
CA THR A 31 14.35 9.84 14.00
C THR A 31 14.73 9.60 12.54
N ILE A 32 15.54 10.49 11.97
CA ILE A 32 16.08 10.36 10.62
C ILE A 32 17.59 10.35 10.69
N SER A 33 18.23 9.39 10.05
CA SER A 33 19.67 9.36 9.81
C SER A 33 19.96 9.15 8.32
N ALA A 34 21.04 9.74 7.85
CA ALA A 34 21.53 9.62 6.48
C ALA A 34 23.00 10.04 6.44
N ASP A 35 23.71 9.79 5.34
CA ASP A 35 25.08 10.27 5.16
C ASP A 35 25.10 11.80 5.08
N THR A 36 24.07 12.40 4.47
CA THR A 36 23.91 13.85 4.37
C THR A 36 22.47 14.26 4.67
N LEU A 37 22.31 15.27 5.50
CA LEU A 37 21.02 15.92 5.78
C LEU A 37 21.14 17.42 5.49
N SER A 38 20.15 17.98 4.79
CA SER A 38 20.05 19.43 4.54
C SER A 38 18.62 19.91 4.77
N TYR A 39 18.49 21.20 5.12
CA TYR A 39 17.18 21.85 5.26
C TYR A 39 17.23 23.27 4.74
N ASP A 40 16.32 23.61 3.84
CA ASP A 40 16.11 24.97 3.36
C ASP A 40 14.86 25.57 4.01
N GLY A 41 15.06 26.49 4.94
CA GLY A 41 13.98 27.19 5.64
C GLY A 41 13.10 28.06 4.75
N ASN A 42 13.61 28.52 3.59
CA ASN A 42 12.83 29.35 2.65
C ASN A 42 11.80 28.51 1.91
N THR A 43 12.18 27.35 1.43
CA THR A 43 11.30 26.41 0.72
C THR A 43 10.56 25.46 1.68
N GLY A 44 11.09 25.24 2.87
CA GLY A 44 10.60 24.25 3.82
C GLY A 44 11.00 22.82 3.45
N ARG A 45 11.99 22.63 2.58
CA ARG A 45 12.42 21.33 2.08
C ARG A 45 13.59 20.78 2.89
N ALA A 46 13.39 19.60 3.46
CA ALA A 46 14.42 18.76 4.04
C ALA A 46 14.83 17.69 3.03
N GLU A 47 16.11 17.40 2.91
CA GLU A 47 16.66 16.36 2.04
C GLU A 47 17.60 15.46 2.83
N ALA A 48 17.52 14.16 2.55
CA ALA A 48 18.38 13.13 3.10
C ALA A 48 19.00 12.35 1.95
N SER A 49 20.29 12.09 1.98
CA SER A 49 21.00 11.38 0.93
C SER A 49 22.01 10.41 1.51
N GLY A 50 22.06 9.21 0.94
CA GLY A 50 22.89 8.10 1.33
C GLY A 50 22.43 7.42 2.62
N ASN A 51 22.15 6.11 2.53
CA ASN A 51 21.81 5.27 3.67
C ASN A 51 20.70 5.86 4.57
N VAL A 52 19.63 6.34 3.94
CA VAL A 52 18.51 6.96 4.68
C VAL A 52 17.82 5.90 5.54
N VAL A 53 17.73 6.17 6.84
CA VAL A 53 16.99 5.37 7.81
C VAL A 53 16.05 6.27 8.59
N ILE A 54 14.77 5.97 8.56
CA ILE A 54 13.71 6.66 9.28
C ILE A 54 13.12 5.68 10.28
N THR A 55 13.13 6.04 11.55
CA THR A 55 12.59 5.19 12.62
C THR A 55 11.50 5.94 13.38
N GLN A 56 10.38 5.29 13.58
CA GLN A 56 9.29 5.79 14.41
C GLN A 56 8.63 4.63 15.13
N GLN A 57 8.72 4.60 16.45
CA GLN A 57 8.27 3.48 17.29
C GLN A 57 8.89 2.14 16.84
N ASP A 58 8.04 1.19 16.45
CA ASP A 58 8.42 -0.14 15.98
C ASP A 58 8.63 -0.23 14.46
N LYS A 59 8.53 0.91 13.75
CA LYS A 59 8.69 0.98 12.29
C LYS A 59 10.05 1.53 11.92
N THR A 60 10.72 0.86 11.01
CA THR A 60 11.95 1.30 10.37
C THR A 60 11.76 1.33 8.87
N ILE A 61 12.13 2.44 8.24
CA ILE A 61 12.07 2.63 6.80
C ILE A 61 13.45 2.99 6.31
N THR A 62 13.87 2.38 5.24
CA THR A 62 15.17 2.60 4.62
C THR A 62 15.02 2.93 3.13
N GLY A 63 15.97 3.69 2.61
CA GLY A 63 16.08 4.03 1.19
C GLY A 63 17.43 4.69 0.90
N ALA A 64 17.70 5.02 -0.35
CA ALA A 64 18.94 5.69 -0.73
C ALA A 64 18.86 7.22 -0.56
N ASN A 65 17.76 7.82 -1.01
CA ASN A 65 17.55 9.26 -0.97
C ASN A 65 16.11 9.59 -0.64
N GLY A 66 15.88 10.67 0.07
CA GLY A 66 14.54 11.13 0.38
C GLY A 66 14.46 12.64 0.59
N TRP A 67 13.25 13.15 0.52
CA TRP A 67 12.97 14.54 0.86
C TRP A 67 11.56 14.66 1.46
N TYR A 68 11.39 15.71 2.26
CA TYR A 68 10.12 16.10 2.86
C TYR A 68 9.95 17.60 2.79
N ASN A 69 8.77 18.08 2.42
CA ASN A 69 8.43 19.50 2.42
C ASN A 69 7.45 19.80 3.56
N THR A 70 7.90 20.57 4.53
CA THR A 70 7.12 20.93 5.72
C THR A 70 5.91 21.82 5.44
N LYS A 71 5.88 22.50 4.26
CA LYS A 71 4.80 23.39 3.87
C LYS A 71 3.71 22.68 3.09
N THR A 72 4.11 21.79 2.17
CA THR A 72 3.17 21.03 1.32
C THR A 72 2.82 19.66 1.91
N ARG A 73 3.64 19.16 2.85
CA ARG A 73 3.58 17.81 3.42
C ARG A 73 3.81 16.69 2.41
N GLU A 74 4.41 17.04 1.30
CA GLU A 74 4.87 16.06 0.32
C GLU A 74 6.16 15.42 0.79
N ALA A 75 6.33 14.13 0.49
CA ALA A 75 7.53 13.37 0.77
C ALA A 75 7.84 12.39 -0.34
N SER A 76 9.11 12.09 -0.54
CA SER A 76 9.56 10.98 -1.37
C SER A 76 10.72 10.25 -0.70
N LEU A 77 10.77 8.95 -0.91
CA LEU A 77 11.90 8.11 -0.57
C LEU A 77 12.15 7.17 -1.75
N ASP A 78 13.38 7.11 -2.20
CA ASP A 78 13.78 6.46 -3.44
C ASP A 78 15.02 5.58 -3.25
N GLY A 79 15.26 4.68 -4.23
CA GLY A 79 16.46 3.87 -4.31
C GLY A 79 16.41 2.58 -3.51
N GLY A 80 15.31 1.86 -3.63
CA GLY A 80 15.09 0.59 -2.92
C GLY A 80 14.55 0.83 -1.52
N VAL A 81 13.28 1.18 -1.45
CA VAL A 81 12.57 1.46 -0.19
C VAL A 81 12.18 0.15 0.48
N SER A 82 12.52 0.02 1.77
CA SER A 82 12.05 -1.07 2.63
C SER A 82 11.44 -0.49 3.89
N LEU A 83 10.27 -0.97 4.27
CA LEU A 83 9.62 -0.69 5.55
C LEU A 83 9.44 -1.99 6.31
N ILE A 84 9.82 -1.99 7.58
CA ILE A 84 9.66 -3.10 8.51
C ILE A 84 9.01 -2.56 9.77
N GLY A 85 7.94 -3.19 10.20
CA GLY A 85 7.24 -2.96 11.48
C GLY A 85 6.88 -4.29 12.12
N SER A 86 6.27 -4.26 13.30
CA SER A 86 5.95 -5.48 14.09
C SER A 86 5.08 -6.49 13.33
N ASN A 87 4.15 -6.01 12.52
CA ASN A 87 3.23 -6.87 11.76
C ASN A 87 3.09 -6.46 10.29
N MET A 88 3.98 -5.59 9.81
CA MET A 88 3.94 -5.05 8.46
C MET A 88 5.33 -4.98 7.85
N ALA A 89 5.42 -5.35 6.57
CA ALA A 89 6.60 -5.13 5.74
C ALA A 89 6.18 -4.57 4.37
N MET A 90 7.02 -3.72 3.79
CA MET A 90 6.86 -3.22 2.43
C MET A 90 8.21 -3.14 1.74
N SER A 91 8.23 -3.42 0.45
CA SER A 91 9.34 -3.10 -0.44
C SER A 91 8.83 -2.44 -1.72
N ALA A 92 9.60 -1.49 -2.25
CA ALA A 92 9.34 -0.79 -3.51
C ALA A 92 10.62 -0.14 -4.02
N GLN A 93 10.66 0.32 -5.26
CA GLN A 93 11.76 1.17 -5.73
C GLN A 93 11.63 2.59 -5.20
N SER A 94 10.43 3.14 -5.17
CA SER A 94 10.16 4.46 -4.61
C SER A 94 8.80 4.52 -3.92
N VAL A 95 8.71 5.44 -2.95
CA VAL A 95 7.47 5.78 -2.25
C VAL A 95 7.31 7.29 -2.26
N HIS A 96 6.15 7.77 -2.64
CA HIS A 96 5.81 9.18 -2.69
C HIS A 96 4.50 9.44 -1.95
N SER A 97 4.50 10.50 -1.13
CA SER A 97 3.31 11.00 -0.44
C SER A 97 2.99 12.42 -0.92
N ILE A 98 1.79 12.63 -1.41
CA ILE A 98 1.29 13.94 -1.93
C ILE A 98 0.57 14.70 -0.82
N ASN A 99 0.61 14.39 0.37
CA ASN A 99 0.09 14.96 1.59
C ASN A 99 -0.08 13.84 2.63
N ASP A 100 -0.69 14.15 3.75
CA ASP A 100 -0.90 13.15 4.82
C ASP A 100 -1.84 12.01 4.42
N ASN A 101 -2.58 12.15 3.31
CA ASN A 101 -3.72 11.27 2.98
C ASN A 101 -3.54 10.46 1.70
N GLN A 102 -2.56 10.80 0.86
CA GLN A 102 -2.34 10.10 -0.41
C GLN A 102 -0.90 9.62 -0.52
N ILE A 103 -0.73 8.32 -0.71
CA ILE A 103 0.56 7.67 -0.86
C ILE A 103 0.56 6.80 -2.13
N SER A 104 1.70 6.74 -2.79
CA SER A 104 1.97 5.82 -3.88
C SER A 104 3.32 5.13 -3.69
N ALA A 105 3.38 3.86 -4.03
CA ALA A 105 4.60 3.08 -4.13
C ALA A 105 4.74 2.56 -5.55
N THR A 106 5.95 2.55 -6.09
CA THR A 106 6.22 2.11 -7.46
C THR A 106 7.49 1.25 -7.54
N GLY A 107 7.53 0.35 -8.51
CA GLY A 107 8.62 -0.56 -8.81
C GLY A 107 8.65 -1.80 -7.91
N ASP A 108 8.13 -2.92 -8.43
CA ASP A 108 8.09 -4.22 -7.77
C ASP A 108 7.57 -4.14 -6.33
N VAL A 109 6.39 -3.51 -6.19
CA VAL A 109 5.79 -3.26 -4.88
C VAL A 109 5.35 -4.58 -4.25
N HIS A 110 5.81 -4.83 -3.04
CA HIS A 110 5.31 -5.89 -2.18
C HIS A 110 4.94 -5.32 -0.82
N LEU A 111 3.69 -5.47 -0.43
CA LEU A 111 3.18 -5.16 0.91
C LEU A 111 2.73 -6.43 1.59
N GLN A 112 3.08 -6.56 2.86
CA GLN A 112 2.63 -7.65 3.71
C GLN A 112 2.18 -7.09 5.07
N ARG A 113 1.05 -7.60 5.56
CA ARG A 113 0.60 -7.42 6.94
C ARG A 113 -0.10 -8.68 7.39
N ASP A 114 0.42 -9.31 8.45
CA ASP A 114 -0.05 -10.61 8.92
C ASP A 114 -0.04 -11.64 7.78
N ASP A 115 -1.17 -12.27 7.47
CA ASP A 115 -1.37 -13.25 6.39
C ASP A 115 -1.76 -12.64 5.03
N ARG A 116 -1.84 -11.29 4.95
CA ARG A 116 -2.28 -10.57 3.74
C ARG A 116 -1.09 -10.02 2.99
N GLN A 117 -1.14 -10.12 1.66
CA GLN A 117 -0.09 -9.62 0.80
C GLN A 117 -0.67 -8.94 -0.45
N ILE A 118 0.02 -7.90 -0.90
CA ILE A 118 -0.26 -7.18 -2.15
C ILE A 118 1.04 -7.11 -2.94
N PHE A 119 0.96 -7.45 -4.22
CA PHE A 119 2.04 -7.30 -5.19
C PHE A 119 1.52 -6.52 -6.39
N GLY A 120 2.37 -5.70 -7.00
CA GLY A 120 2.07 -4.96 -8.22
C GLY A 120 3.23 -4.09 -8.67
N ASP A 121 3.17 -3.57 -9.89
CA ASP A 121 4.17 -2.63 -10.38
C ASP A 121 4.01 -1.27 -9.69
N SER A 122 2.77 -0.89 -9.34
CA SER A 122 2.49 0.25 -8.48
C SER A 122 1.26 0.05 -7.60
N VAL A 123 1.29 0.72 -6.45
CA VAL A 123 0.21 0.72 -5.47
C VAL A 123 -0.07 2.15 -5.04
N GLU A 124 -1.32 2.57 -5.09
CA GLU A 124 -1.81 3.87 -4.65
C GLU A 124 -2.85 3.70 -3.56
N TYR A 125 -2.85 4.60 -2.58
CA TYR A 125 -3.86 4.63 -1.54
C TYR A 125 -4.19 6.07 -1.13
N ASN A 126 -5.48 6.32 -0.89
CA ASN A 126 -5.99 7.56 -0.33
C ASN A 126 -6.80 7.24 0.93
N SER A 127 -6.33 7.73 2.08
CA SER A 127 -6.94 7.44 3.39
C SER A 127 -8.27 8.18 3.62
N ASP A 128 -8.48 9.35 3.00
CA ASP A 128 -9.73 10.11 3.15
C ASP A 128 -10.90 9.41 2.48
N THR A 129 -10.65 8.89 1.29
CA THR A 129 -11.64 8.16 0.50
C THR A 129 -11.65 6.66 0.79
N GLU A 130 -10.61 6.16 1.51
CA GLU A 130 -10.33 4.75 1.68
C GLU A 130 -10.32 3.99 0.33
N TYR A 131 -9.79 4.65 -0.69
CA TYR A 131 -9.61 4.08 -2.02
C TYR A 131 -8.19 3.59 -2.19
N GLY A 132 -8.06 2.36 -2.69
CA GLY A 132 -6.78 1.76 -3.04
C GLY A 132 -6.79 1.22 -4.47
N LYS A 133 -5.63 1.27 -5.12
CA LYS A 133 -5.42 0.78 -6.48
C LYS A 133 -4.08 0.08 -6.61
N VAL A 134 -4.08 -1.07 -7.23
CA VAL A 134 -2.89 -1.84 -7.61
C VAL A 134 -2.87 -1.95 -9.13
N LEU A 135 -1.76 -1.58 -9.74
CA LEU A 135 -1.56 -1.60 -11.18
C LEU A 135 -0.36 -2.47 -11.56
N GLY A 136 -0.50 -3.14 -12.68
CA GLY A 136 0.52 -3.99 -13.28
C GLY A 136 0.81 -5.23 -12.44
N ASN A 137 0.63 -6.42 -13.01
CA ASN A 137 0.90 -7.70 -12.32
C ASN A 137 0.25 -7.80 -10.93
N ALA A 138 -0.94 -7.19 -10.78
CA ALA A 138 -1.62 -7.11 -9.50
C ALA A 138 -1.92 -8.50 -8.95
N ARG A 139 -1.43 -8.80 -7.74
CA ARG A 139 -1.69 -10.04 -7.03
C ARG A 139 -1.96 -9.74 -5.57
N LEU A 140 -3.12 -10.18 -5.11
CA LEU A 140 -3.58 -10.00 -3.73
C LEU A 140 -3.79 -11.36 -3.10
N ILE A 141 -3.27 -11.54 -1.90
CA ILE A 141 -3.44 -12.75 -1.09
C ILE A 141 -4.09 -12.36 0.21
N ALA A 142 -5.19 -12.98 0.56
CA ALA A 142 -5.85 -12.81 1.84
C ALA A 142 -6.80 -13.99 2.12
N GLU A 143 -6.86 -14.44 3.36
CA GLU A 143 -7.81 -15.48 3.80
C GLU A 143 -7.76 -16.76 2.95
N GLY A 144 -6.56 -17.21 2.58
CA GLY A 144 -6.35 -18.38 1.73
C GLY A 144 -6.72 -18.16 0.25
N THR A 145 -7.15 -16.96 -0.13
CA THR A 145 -7.52 -16.62 -1.51
C THR A 145 -6.40 -15.84 -2.19
N THR A 146 -6.02 -16.24 -3.38
CA THR A 146 -5.18 -15.46 -4.28
C THR A 146 -6.07 -14.88 -5.40
N LEU A 147 -5.99 -13.57 -5.61
CA LEU A 147 -6.58 -12.86 -6.74
C LEU A 147 -5.45 -12.27 -7.58
N THR A 148 -5.54 -12.39 -8.91
CA THR A 148 -4.63 -11.73 -9.85
C THR A 148 -5.41 -10.91 -10.87
N GLY A 149 -4.72 -9.95 -11.52
CA GLY A 149 -5.26 -9.15 -12.61
C GLY A 149 -4.25 -8.10 -13.06
N ASN A 150 -4.55 -7.39 -14.14
CA ASN A 150 -3.71 -6.26 -14.57
C ASN A 150 -3.93 -5.03 -13.68
N GLN A 151 -5.14 -4.89 -13.14
CA GLN A 151 -5.51 -3.83 -12.22
C GLN A 151 -6.50 -4.35 -11.17
N VAL A 152 -6.31 -3.92 -9.93
CA VAL A 152 -7.27 -4.16 -8.85
C VAL A 152 -7.52 -2.85 -8.11
N GLU A 153 -8.78 -2.51 -7.92
CA GLU A 153 -9.24 -1.33 -7.20
C GLU A 153 -10.16 -1.72 -6.05
N GLY A 154 -10.11 -0.98 -4.95
CA GLY A 154 -10.98 -1.18 -3.80
C GLY A 154 -11.44 0.14 -3.18
N TRP A 155 -12.70 0.20 -2.83
CA TRP A 155 -13.35 1.28 -2.08
C TRP A 155 -13.82 0.68 -0.76
N LEU A 156 -13.03 0.89 0.30
CA LEU A 156 -13.24 0.19 1.58
C LEU A 156 -14.52 0.67 2.27
N LYS A 157 -14.83 1.97 2.20
CA LYS A 157 -16.09 2.53 2.73
C LYS A 157 -17.33 1.96 2.07
N GLU A 158 -17.24 1.65 0.78
CA GLU A 158 -18.36 1.11 0.01
C GLU A 158 -18.40 -0.42 0.01
N ILE A 159 -17.41 -1.07 0.63
CA ILE A 159 -17.20 -2.53 0.57
C ILE A 159 -17.29 -3.01 -0.89
N ARG A 160 -16.60 -2.33 -1.77
CA ARG A 160 -16.59 -2.58 -3.22
C ARG A 160 -15.18 -2.82 -3.72
N ALA A 161 -15.02 -3.76 -4.63
CA ALA A 161 -13.77 -4.00 -5.34
C ALA A 161 -14.01 -4.34 -6.81
N VAL A 162 -13.02 -4.02 -7.65
CA VAL A 162 -13.01 -4.30 -9.08
C VAL A 162 -11.63 -4.82 -9.46
N ALA A 163 -11.59 -5.96 -10.14
CA ALA A 163 -10.38 -6.47 -10.79
C ALA A 163 -10.61 -6.50 -12.31
N GLN A 164 -9.58 -6.16 -13.08
CA GLN A 164 -9.66 -6.07 -14.56
C GLN A 164 -8.39 -6.64 -15.20
N GLY A 165 -8.57 -7.25 -16.38
CA GLY A 165 -7.53 -7.80 -17.24
C GLY A 165 -6.97 -9.11 -16.70
N ASP A 166 -7.25 -10.20 -17.38
CA ASP A 166 -6.77 -11.55 -17.06
C ASP A 166 -6.99 -11.93 -15.58
N VAL A 167 -8.17 -11.62 -15.08
CA VAL A 167 -8.52 -11.85 -13.68
C VAL A 167 -8.59 -13.33 -13.40
N THR A 168 -7.82 -13.81 -12.40
CA THR A 168 -7.98 -15.13 -11.82
C THR A 168 -8.18 -15.04 -10.31
N PHE A 169 -8.91 -15.98 -9.75
CA PHE A 169 -8.95 -16.18 -8.31
C PHE A 169 -8.87 -17.66 -7.96
N ASN A 170 -8.22 -17.98 -6.87
CA ASN A 170 -8.05 -19.33 -6.38
C ASN A 170 -8.06 -19.35 -4.85
N ASN A 171 -8.91 -20.20 -4.27
CA ASN A 171 -8.90 -20.53 -2.84
C ASN A 171 -8.85 -22.06 -2.72
N PRO A 172 -7.67 -22.65 -2.53
CA PRO A 172 -7.51 -24.10 -2.46
C PRO A 172 -8.20 -24.72 -1.25
N ASP A 173 -8.25 -24.04 -0.11
CA ASP A 173 -8.86 -24.55 1.12
C ASP A 173 -10.37 -24.78 0.95
N ARG A 174 -10.98 -24.05 0.04
CA ARG A 174 -12.42 -24.14 -0.23
C ARG A 174 -12.72 -24.79 -1.58
N ASN A 175 -11.68 -25.25 -2.30
CA ASN A 175 -11.78 -25.82 -3.63
C ASN A 175 -12.57 -24.94 -4.61
N VAL A 176 -12.29 -23.64 -4.60
CA VAL A 176 -12.97 -22.64 -5.43
C VAL A 176 -11.94 -21.90 -6.28
N SER A 177 -12.16 -21.86 -7.59
CA SER A 177 -11.36 -21.09 -8.53
C SER A 177 -12.22 -20.52 -9.66
N GLY A 178 -11.69 -19.52 -10.37
CA GLY A 178 -12.37 -18.95 -11.53
C GLY A 178 -11.49 -17.95 -12.24
N SER A 179 -11.91 -17.56 -13.45
CA SER A 179 -11.27 -16.53 -14.27
C SER A 179 -12.33 -15.68 -14.99
N ALA A 180 -11.95 -14.46 -15.34
CA ALA A 180 -12.79 -13.52 -16.08
C ALA A 180 -11.94 -12.35 -16.60
N ASP A 181 -12.39 -11.60 -17.61
CA ASP A 181 -11.76 -10.35 -18.03
C ASP A 181 -11.97 -9.25 -16.98
N ARG A 182 -13.11 -9.32 -16.29
CA ARG A 182 -13.45 -8.38 -15.21
C ARG A 182 -14.23 -9.09 -14.11
N ALA A 183 -13.88 -8.77 -12.88
CA ALA A 183 -14.62 -9.23 -11.71
C ALA A 183 -14.96 -8.04 -10.82
N THR A 184 -16.18 -8.04 -10.28
CA THR A 184 -16.66 -7.02 -9.34
C THR A 184 -17.20 -7.67 -8.10
N TYR A 185 -16.90 -7.05 -6.97
CA TYR A 185 -17.50 -7.37 -5.69
C TYR A 185 -18.15 -6.13 -5.09
N THR A 186 -19.36 -6.28 -4.61
CA THR A 186 -20.06 -5.24 -3.86
C THR A 186 -20.86 -5.93 -2.75
N GLN A 187 -20.71 -5.42 -1.54
CA GLN A 187 -21.53 -5.83 -0.41
C GLN A 187 -22.36 -4.64 0.02
N THR A 188 -23.68 -4.79 0.03
CA THR A 188 -24.56 -3.80 0.62
C THR A 188 -24.39 -3.88 2.14
N PRO A 189 -24.10 -2.76 2.83
CA PRO A 189 -24.12 -2.77 4.29
C PRO A 189 -25.49 -3.27 4.75
N ASN A 190 -25.50 -4.17 5.71
CA ASN A 190 -26.77 -4.61 6.31
C ASN A 190 -27.45 -3.38 6.91
N GLN A 191 -28.65 -3.06 6.42
CA GLN A 191 -29.57 -2.10 7.04
C GLN A 191 -30.08 -2.64 8.37
#